data_8af5d77215817c1b76a3d7bd9b35f8f4
#
_entry.id   8af5d77215817c1b76a3d7bd9b35f8f4
#
_cell.length_a   1.000
_cell.length_b   1.000
_cell.length_c   1.000
_cell.angle_alpha   90.00
_cell.angle_beta   90.00
_cell.angle_gamma   90.00
#
_symmetry.space_group_name_H-M   'P 1'
#
loop_
_entity.id
_entity.type
_entity.pdbx_description
1 polymer ?
#
loop_
_entity_poly.entity_id
_entity_poly.type
_entity_poly.pdbx_seq_one_letter_code
_entity_poly.pdbx_strand_id
1 'polypeptide(L)'
;VGHLSSDADTGEDKMLKGARREHKTVMEIAQFYTDAFFADCKKLNIKYPDVVQPATGMIGDYIKVISSLIDRGYAYFAGGNVYFDTSKLRRYYVFNDHDEEDLAVGVREGVEEDANKRNKNDFVLWFTKSKFEDQALKWDSPWGVGYPGWHIECSCISMKYQGEHLDIHCG
;
A
#
# COMPACT_ATOMS: atom_id res chain seq x y z
N VAL A 1 3.21 -8.59 4.06
CA VAL A 1 3.84 -8.47 2.75
C VAL A 1 2.85 -7.75 1.86
N GLY A 2 3.04 -6.47 1.66
CA GLY A 2 2.22 -5.68 0.77
C GLY A 2 2.70 -5.81 -0.67
N HIS A 3 2.07 -5.05 -1.54
CA HIS A 3 2.45 -4.89 -2.94
C HIS A 3 3.86 -4.29 -3.13
N LEU A 4 4.51 -3.87 -2.07
CA LEU A 4 5.89 -3.33 -2.03
C LEU A 4 6.97 -4.33 -2.45
N SER A 5 6.59 -5.50 -2.86
CA SER A 5 7.51 -6.49 -3.41
C SER A 5 8.12 -6.08 -4.76
N SER A 6 7.53 -5.10 -5.45
CA SER A 6 8.04 -4.64 -6.75
C SER A 6 9.27 -3.76 -6.60
N ASP A 7 10.27 -4.01 -7.44
CA ASP A 7 11.44 -3.16 -7.56
C ASP A 7 11.12 -1.99 -8.50
N ALA A 8 11.18 -0.75 -7.98
CA ALA A 8 10.93 0.45 -8.78
C ALA A 8 11.93 0.62 -9.93
N ASP A 9 13.16 0.13 -9.73
CA ASP A 9 14.23 0.31 -10.70
C ASP A 9 14.21 -0.76 -11.81
N THR A 10 13.83 -2.00 -11.46
CA THR A 10 13.83 -3.12 -12.43
C THR A 10 12.42 -3.48 -12.92
N GLY A 11 11.37 -3.00 -12.28
CA GLY A 11 9.99 -3.37 -12.59
C GLY A 11 9.63 -4.82 -12.25
N GLU A 12 10.52 -5.54 -11.58
CA GLU A 12 10.37 -6.97 -11.27
C GLU A 12 9.74 -7.18 -9.89
N ASP A 13 8.81 -8.12 -9.78
CA ASP A 13 8.26 -8.53 -8.47
C ASP A 13 9.31 -9.37 -7.72
N LYS A 14 9.89 -8.79 -6.67
CA LYS A 14 10.93 -9.43 -5.84
C LYS A 14 10.44 -10.72 -5.18
N MET A 15 9.16 -10.77 -4.79
CA MET A 15 8.57 -11.95 -4.17
C MET A 15 8.41 -13.08 -5.19
N LEU A 16 7.98 -12.74 -6.40
CA LEU A 16 7.87 -13.72 -7.49
C LEU A 16 9.24 -14.26 -7.89
N LYS A 17 10.26 -13.40 -7.95
CA LYS A 17 11.64 -13.80 -8.21
C LYS A 17 12.17 -14.75 -7.12
N GLY A 18 11.93 -14.41 -5.84
CA GLY A 18 12.28 -15.28 -4.71
C GLY A 18 11.56 -16.62 -4.76
N ALA A 19 10.27 -16.63 -5.06
CA ALA A 19 9.44 -17.82 -5.16
C ALA A 19 9.95 -18.78 -6.26
N ARG A 20 10.26 -18.24 -7.44
CA ARG A 20 10.84 -19.01 -8.56
C ARG A 20 12.19 -19.60 -8.20
N ARG A 21 13.07 -18.83 -7.57
CA ARG A 21 14.41 -19.29 -7.14
C ARG A 21 14.35 -20.41 -6.12
N GLU A 22 13.39 -20.36 -5.20
CA GLU A 22 13.29 -21.31 -4.09
C GLU A 22 12.25 -22.41 -4.33
N HIS A 23 11.61 -22.41 -5.51
CA HIS A 23 10.53 -23.36 -5.87
C HIS A 23 9.39 -23.38 -4.84
N LYS A 24 9.00 -22.19 -4.37
CA LYS A 24 7.93 -21.96 -3.38
C LYS A 24 6.90 -20.99 -3.93
N THR A 25 5.74 -20.96 -3.31
CA THR A 25 4.76 -19.89 -3.57
C THR A 25 5.21 -18.59 -2.90
N VAL A 26 4.67 -17.46 -3.36
CA VAL A 26 4.92 -16.14 -2.75
C VAL A 26 4.51 -16.13 -1.27
N MET A 27 3.41 -16.79 -0.93
CA MET A 27 2.92 -16.86 0.46
C MET A 27 3.83 -17.71 1.36
N GLU A 28 4.37 -18.83 0.86
CA GLU A 28 5.35 -19.65 1.61
C GLU A 28 6.65 -18.89 1.87
N ILE A 29 7.12 -18.11 0.88
CA ILE A 29 8.29 -17.22 1.06
C ILE A 29 7.98 -16.15 2.12
N ALA A 30 6.83 -15.49 2.05
CA ALA A 30 6.43 -14.49 3.01
C ALA A 30 6.36 -15.06 4.43
N GLN A 31 5.76 -16.25 4.60
CA GLN A 31 5.67 -16.90 5.90
C GLN A 31 7.05 -17.29 6.44
N PHE A 32 7.89 -17.88 5.60
CA PHE A 32 9.26 -18.29 6.00
C PHE A 32 10.05 -17.09 6.55
N TYR A 33 10.07 -15.96 5.85
CA TYR A 33 10.80 -14.78 6.32
C TYR A 33 10.13 -14.07 7.49
N THR A 34 8.82 -14.16 7.62
CA THR A 34 8.11 -13.67 8.81
C THR A 34 8.52 -14.45 10.06
N ASP A 35 8.56 -15.77 9.96
CA ASP A 35 8.98 -16.65 11.06
C ASP A 35 10.45 -16.40 11.43
N ALA A 36 11.34 -16.27 10.43
CA ALA A 36 12.74 -15.96 10.65
C ALA A 36 12.92 -14.61 11.35
N PHE A 37 12.19 -13.56 10.90
CA PHE A 37 12.21 -12.23 11.52
C PHE A 37 11.84 -12.30 13.01
N PHE A 38 10.72 -12.94 13.34
CA PHE A 38 10.31 -13.04 14.74
C PHE A 38 11.22 -13.92 15.59
N ALA A 39 11.81 -14.96 14.99
CA ALA A 39 12.83 -15.75 15.67
C ALA A 39 14.07 -14.90 16.02
N ASP A 40 14.50 -14.03 15.14
CA ASP A 40 15.63 -13.12 15.38
C ASP A 40 15.26 -12.01 16.37
N CYS A 41 14.08 -11.44 16.31
CA CYS A 41 13.56 -10.51 17.33
C CYS A 41 13.61 -11.14 18.73
N LYS A 42 13.22 -12.39 18.87
CA LYS A 42 13.29 -13.12 20.15
C LYS A 42 14.72 -13.24 20.67
N LYS A 43 15.71 -13.53 19.81
CA LYS A 43 17.14 -13.58 20.18
C LYS A 43 17.66 -12.22 20.70
N LEU A 44 17.10 -11.14 20.19
CA LEU A 44 17.45 -9.76 20.58
C LEU A 44 16.63 -9.25 21.77
N ASN A 45 15.82 -10.08 22.42
CA ASN A 45 14.90 -9.68 23.49
C ASN A 45 13.88 -8.59 23.07
N ILE A 46 13.54 -8.49 21.79
CA ILE A 46 12.48 -7.60 21.31
C ILE A 46 11.14 -8.24 21.64
N LYS A 47 10.29 -7.50 22.35
CA LYS A 47 8.93 -7.94 22.70
C LYS A 47 8.13 -8.24 21.42
N TYR A 48 7.43 -9.37 21.38
CA TYR A 48 6.52 -9.68 20.29
C TYR A 48 5.36 -8.69 20.27
N PRO A 49 4.94 -8.17 19.10
CA PRO A 49 3.80 -7.27 19.00
C PRO A 49 2.50 -7.92 19.49
N ASP A 50 1.59 -7.13 20.05
CA ASP A 50 0.29 -7.64 20.51
C ASP A 50 -0.60 -8.06 19.33
N VAL A 51 -0.44 -7.40 18.18
CA VAL A 51 -1.13 -7.75 16.92
C VAL A 51 -0.15 -7.78 15.76
N VAL A 52 -0.18 -8.84 14.98
CA VAL A 52 0.50 -8.98 13.70
C VAL A 52 -0.53 -9.33 12.64
N GLN A 53 -0.83 -8.38 11.76
CA GLN A 53 -1.86 -8.54 10.73
C GLN A 53 -1.21 -8.54 9.34
N PRO A 54 -1.22 -9.66 8.61
CA PRO A 54 -0.85 -9.66 7.20
C PRO A 54 -1.81 -8.79 6.39
N ALA A 55 -1.26 -7.89 5.56
CA ALA A 55 -2.07 -7.00 4.72
C ALA A 55 -3.01 -7.78 3.78
N THR A 56 -2.57 -8.93 3.28
CA THR A 56 -3.36 -9.82 2.43
C THR A 56 -4.60 -10.40 3.10
N GLY A 57 -4.70 -10.36 4.41
CA GLY A 57 -5.85 -10.84 5.18
C GLY A 57 -7.00 -9.83 5.31
N MET A 58 -6.88 -8.63 4.71
CA MET A 58 -7.85 -7.55 4.92
C MET A 58 -8.46 -6.98 3.63
N ILE A 59 -8.38 -7.72 2.53
CA ILE A 59 -8.85 -7.25 1.21
C ILE A 59 -10.31 -6.78 1.24
N GLY A 60 -11.21 -7.52 1.90
CA GLY A 60 -12.60 -7.13 2.03
C GLY A 60 -12.82 -5.83 2.82
N ASP A 61 -11.98 -5.55 3.83
CA ASP A 61 -12.01 -4.30 4.58
C ASP A 61 -11.54 -3.13 3.71
N TYR A 62 -10.49 -3.31 2.92
CA TYR A 62 -10.01 -2.29 1.99
C TYR A 62 -11.08 -1.92 0.96
N ILE A 63 -11.73 -2.91 0.34
CA ILE A 63 -12.80 -2.69 -0.64
C ILE A 63 -13.95 -1.90 -0.01
N LYS A 64 -14.37 -2.23 1.22
CA LYS A 64 -15.44 -1.51 1.93
C LYS A 64 -15.06 -0.04 2.17
N VAL A 65 -13.85 0.22 2.67
CA VAL A 65 -13.41 1.58 2.95
C VAL A 65 -13.27 2.39 1.67
N ILE A 66 -12.65 1.83 0.62
CA ILE A 66 -12.51 2.49 -0.68
C ILE A 66 -13.89 2.81 -1.27
N SER A 67 -14.85 1.88 -1.23
CA SER A 67 -16.22 2.12 -1.70
C SER A 67 -16.86 3.28 -0.95
N SER A 68 -16.74 3.31 0.38
CA SER A 68 -17.24 4.42 1.20
C SER A 68 -16.57 5.76 0.85
N LEU A 69 -15.28 5.77 0.54
CA LEU A 69 -14.57 6.98 0.11
C LEU A 69 -15.08 7.48 -1.26
N ILE A 70 -15.38 6.58 -2.19
CA ILE A 70 -15.97 6.93 -3.49
C ILE A 70 -17.37 7.51 -3.29
N ASP A 71 -18.23 6.83 -2.52
CA ASP A 71 -19.60 7.27 -2.26
C ASP A 71 -19.67 8.66 -1.60
N ARG A 72 -18.68 8.97 -0.78
CA ARG A 72 -18.54 10.26 -0.09
C ARG A 72 -17.78 11.32 -0.89
N GLY A 73 -17.31 10.99 -2.09
CA GLY A 73 -16.59 11.89 -2.98
C GLY A 73 -15.14 12.21 -2.61
N TYR A 74 -14.53 11.38 -1.75
CA TYR A 74 -13.10 11.48 -1.40
C TYR A 74 -12.19 10.65 -2.29
N ALA A 75 -12.76 9.76 -3.09
CA ALA A 75 -12.01 8.95 -4.03
C ALA A 75 -12.71 8.94 -5.39
N TYR A 76 -11.96 8.65 -6.44
CA TYR A 76 -12.45 8.61 -7.82
C TYR A 76 -11.76 7.52 -8.62
N PHE A 77 -12.44 7.03 -9.65
CA PHE A 77 -11.92 6.07 -10.61
C PHE A 77 -11.42 6.80 -11.86
N ALA A 78 -10.19 6.53 -12.27
CA ALA A 78 -9.60 7.07 -13.48
C ALA A 78 -8.53 6.13 -14.04
N GLY A 79 -8.41 6.04 -15.37
CA GLY A 79 -7.36 5.27 -16.04
C GLY A 79 -7.31 3.77 -15.70
N GLY A 80 -8.34 3.24 -15.02
CA GLY A 80 -8.38 1.86 -14.53
C GLY A 80 -7.99 1.70 -13.05
N ASN A 81 -7.64 2.79 -12.34
CA ASN A 81 -7.26 2.76 -10.93
C ASN A 81 -8.20 3.60 -10.08
N VAL A 82 -8.26 3.34 -8.77
CA VAL A 82 -8.97 4.18 -7.81
C VAL A 82 -7.97 5.06 -7.08
N TYR A 83 -8.21 6.36 -7.07
CA TYR A 83 -7.36 7.36 -6.45
C TYR A 83 -8.07 8.04 -5.28
N PHE A 84 -7.30 8.44 -4.27
CA PHE A 84 -7.75 9.38 -3.25
C PHE A 84 -7.57 10.81 -3.76
N ASP A 85 -8.61 11.63 -3.61
CA ASP A 85 -8.62 13.05 -3.99
C ASP A 85 -8.12 13.91 -2.82
N THR A 86 -6.86 14.29 -2.88
CA THR A 86 -6.21 15.07 -1.80
C THR A 86 -6.76 16.48 -1.68
N SER A 87 -7.39 17.02 -2.73
CA SER A 87 -8.02 18.35 -2.70
C SER A 87 -9.24 18.43 -1.76
N LYS A 88 -9.78 17.28 -1.35
CA LYS A 88 -10.91 17.21 -0.40
C LYS A 88 -10.46 17.43 1.04
N LEU A 89 -9.17 17.38 1.31
CA LEU A 89 -8.60 17.61 2.64
C LEU A 89 -8.28 19.10 2.81
N ARG A 90 -8.81 19.69 3.89
CA ARG A 90 -8.53 21.10 4.22
C ARG A 90 -7.05 21.37 4.50
N ARG A 91 -6.34 20.37 5.04
CA ARG A 91 -4.93 20.42 5.36
C ARG A 91 -4.37 19.02 5.13
N TYR A 92 -3.53 18.86 4.12
CA TYR A 92 -2.90 17.59 3.78
C TYR A 92 -1.57 17.40 4.52
N TYR A 93 -0.71 18.43 4.51
CA TYR A 93 0.59 18.41 5.19
C TYR A 93 0.42 18.86 6.64
N VAL A 94 0.14 17.88 7.55
CA VAL A 94 -0.08 18.17 8.97
C VAL A 94 1.23 18.17 9.74
N PHE A 95 2.19 17.33 9.35
CA PHE A 95 3.45 17.11 10.04
C PHE A 95 4.66 17.70 9.33
N ASN A 96 4.52 18.15 8.11
CA ASN A 96 5.60 18.73 7.32
C ASN A 96 5.19 20.15 6.89
N ASP A 97 6.07 21.13 7.16
CA ASP A 97 5.91 22.52 6.67
C ASP A 97 6.39 22.67 5.22
N HIS A 98 6.14 21.64 4.38
CA HIS A 98 6.46 21.74 2.96
C HIS A 98 5.33 22.48 2.24
N ASP A 99 5.67 23.57 1.58
CA ASP A 99 4.83 24.19 0.56
C ASP A 99 4.75 23.27 -0.67
N GLU A 100 3.64 23.35 -1.43
CA GLU A 100 3.45 22.53 -2.64
C GLU A 100 4.63 22.65 -3.64
N GLU A 101 5.35 23.78 -3.62
CA GLU A 101 6.53 24.03 -4.45
C GLU A 101 7.76 23.22 -4.00
N ASP A 102 7.93 22.94 -2.72
CA ASP A 102 9.05 22.15 -2.19
C ASP A 102 9.00 20.68 -2.57
N LEU A 103 7.82 20.15 -2.84
CA LEU A 103 7.63 18.77 -3.32
C LEU A 103 8.11 18.54 -4.76
N ALA A 104 8.28 19.61 -5.54
CA ALA A 104 8.88 19.51 -6.87
C ALA A 104 10.36 19.10 -6.82
N VAL A 105 11.03 19.37 -5.70
CA VAL A 105 12.47 19.06 -5.48
C VAL A 105 12.68 17.61 -5.02
N GLY A 106 11.66 16.96 -4.45
CA GLY A 106 11.75 15.60 -3.90
C GLY A 106 11.30 14.47 -4.84
N VAL A 107 10.95 14.78 -6.08
CA VAL A 107 10.58 13.76 -7.06
C VAL A 107 11.84 12.99 -7.46
N ARG A 108 11.92 11.71 -7.10
CA ARG A 108 12.98 10.82 -7.60
C ARG A 108 13.01 10.90 -9.12
N GLU A 109 14.20 11.14 -9.68
CA GLU A 109 14.42 11.04 -11.12
C GLU A 109 13.84 9.69 -11.61
N GLY A 110 12.96 9.72 -12.61
CA GLY A 110 12.37 8.51 -13.19
C GLY A 110 10.95 8.15 -12.74
N VAL A 111 10.30 8.95 -11.88
CA VAL A 111 8.86 8.79 -11.60
C VAL A 111 8.06 9.54 -12.67
N GLU A 112 7.49 8.81 -13.62
CA GLU A 112 6.58 9.37 -14.61
C GLU A 112 5.33 9.94 -13.91
N GLU A 113 4.94 11.15 -14.31
CA GLU A 113 3.68 11.75 -13.84
C GLU A 113 2.50 10.90 -14.34
N ASP A 114 1.65 10.47 -13.41
CA ASP A 114 0.43 9.74 -13.76
C ASP A 114 -0.64 10.73 -14.24
N ALA A 115 -0.82 10.81 -15.55
CA ALA A 115 -1.79 11.69 -16.21
C ALA A 115 -3.26 11.46 -15.79
N ASN A 116 -3.57 10.36 -15.09
CA ASN A 116 -4.91 10.08 -14.60
C ASN A 116 -5.21 10.75 -13.26
N LYS A 117 -4.22 11.27 -12.56
CA LYS A 117 -4.40 12.01 -11.32
C LYS A 117 -5.05 13.36 -11.56
N ARG A 118 -6.01 13.74 -10.73
CA ARG A 118 -6.60 15.08 -10.73
C ARG A 118 -5.70 16.13 -10.10
N ASN A 119 -4.99 15.70 -9.02
CA ASN A 119 -4.03 16.53 -8.30
C ASN A 119 -2.70 15.78 -8.19
N LYS A 120 -1.60 16.50 -8.21
CA LYS A 120 -0.25 15.94 -8.14
C LYS A 120 -0.06 14.99 -6.95
N ASN A 121 -0.65 15.33 -5.81
CA ASN A 121 -0.52 14.60 -4.55
C ASN A 121 -1.51 13.43 -4.40
N ASP A 122 -2.43 13.23 -5.36
CA ASP A 122 -3.34 12.11 -5.31
C ASP A 122 -2.55 10.78 -5.35
N PHE A 123 -3.05 9.78 -4.66
CA PHE A 123 -2.40 8.48 -4.58
C PHE A 123 -3.40 7.36 -4.84
N VAL A 124 -2.88 6.23 -5.32
CA VAL A 124 -3.72 5.09 -5.68
C VAL A 124 -4.15 4.33 -4.42
N LEU A 125 -5.44 4.05 -4.33
CA LEU A 125 -6.05 3.20 -3.32
C LEU A 125 -6.21 1.76 -3.81
N TRP A 126 -6.50 1.57 -5.10
CA TRP A 126 -6.63 0.27 -5.75
C TRP A 126 -6.06 0.31 -7.16
N PHE A 127 -5.14 -0.59 -7.44
CA PHE A 127 -4.54 -0.77 -8.76
C PHE A 127 -5.25 -1.87 -9.54
N THR A 128 -5.83 -1.59 -10.69
CA THR A 128 -6.20 -2.59 -11.69
C THR A 128 -5.27 -2.56 -12.89
N LYS A 129 -4.61 -1.40 -13.10
CA LYS A 129 -3.56 -1.22 -14.11
C LYS A 129 -2.31 -0.67 -13.42
N SER A 130 -1.19 -1.28 -13.67
CA SER A 130 0.11 -0.83 -13.18
C SER A 130 1.16 -1.16 -14.21
N LYS A 131 2.27 -0.45 -14.18
CA LYS A 131 3.46 -0.80 -14.96
C LYS A 131 4.08 -2.15 -14.55
N PHE A 132 3.64 -2.69 -13.42
CA PHE A 132 4.06 -4.00 -12.91
C PHE A 132 2.98 -5.04 -13.25
N GLU A 133 2.96 -5.51 -14.49
CA GLU A 133 1.94 -6.47 -14.95
C GLU A 133 2.04 -7.83 -14.25
N ASP A 134 3.24 -8.19 -13.78
CA ASP A 134 3.58 -9.48 -13.17
C ASP A 134 3.30 -9.59 -11.67
N GLN A 135 2.48 -8.70 -11.08
CA GLN A 135 2.10 -8.82 -9.68
C GLN A 135 1.49 -10.20 -9.40
N ALA A 136 2.15 -10.95 -8.48
CA ALA A 136 1.77 -12.31 -8.14
C ALA A 136 0.44 -12.39 -7.37
N LEU A 137 0.09 -11.32 -6.62
CA LEU A 137 -1.09 -11.28 -5.76
C LEU A 137 -2.08 -10.25 -6.30
N LYS A 138 -3.22 -10.72 -6.75
CA LYS A 138 -4.34 -9.90 -7.23
C LYS A 138 -5.65 -10.49 -6.70
N TRP A 139 -6.65 -9.63 -6.49
CA TRP A 139 -7.97 -10.00 -5.96
C TRP A 139 -9.06 -9.33 -6.78
N ASP A 140 -10.23 -9.93 -6.77
CA ASP A 140 -11.44 -9.35 -7.35
C ASP A 140 -11.89 -8.14 -6.55
N SER A 141 -12.35 -7.10 -7.26
CA SER A 141 -12.95 -5.92 -6.67
C SER A 141 -14.05 -5.35 -7.58
N PRO A 142 -14.90 -4.43 -7.07
CA PRO A 142 -15.89 -3.73 -7.90
C PRO A 142 -15.30 -2.95 -9.07
N TRP A 143 -14.02 -2.63 -9.00
CA TRP A 143 -13.28 -1.85 -10.03
C TRP A 143 -12.48 -2.71 -10.99
N GLY A 144 -12.43 -4.01 -10.74
CA GLY A 144 -11.70 -5.01 -11.51
C GLY A 144 -10.69 -5.79 -10.67
N VAL A 145 -10.07 -6.78 -11.30
CA VAL A 145 -9.00 -7.58 -10.68
C VAL A 145 -7.77 -6.71 -10.47
N GLY A 146 -7.26 -6.68 -9.23
CA GLY A 146 -6.15 -5.80 -8.88
C GLY A 146 -5.64 -5.98 -7.46
N TYR A 147 -5.01 -4.97 -6.91
CA TYR A 147 -4.43 -5.00 -5.57
C TYR A 147 -4.49 -3.62 -4.89
N PRO A 148 -4.49 -3.57 -3.54
CA PRO A 148 -4.55 -2.31 -2.80
C PRO A 148 -3.26 -1.50 -2.92
N GLY A 149 -3.36 -0.18 -2.79
CA GLY A 149 -2.23 0.69 -2.47
C GLY A 149 -1.85 0.59 -0.99
N TRP A 150 -0.61 0.90 -0.64
CA TRP A 150 -0.12 0.75 0.76
C TRP A 150 -0.83 1.66 1.78
N HIS A 151 -1.29 2.84 1.34
CA HIS A 151 -1.96 3.79 2.23
C HIS A 151 -3.25 3.22 2.79
N ILE A 152 -4.05 2.52 1.97
CA ILE A 152 -5.29 1.92 2.44
C ILE A 152 -5.02 0.70 3.33
N GLU A 153 -3.92 -0.04 3.08
CA GLU A 153 -3.50 -1.15 3.93
C GLU A 153 -3.23 -0.65 5.35
N CYS A 154 -2.33 0.30 5.51
CA CYS A 154 -1.96 0.85 6.82
C CYS A 154 -3.17 1.49 7.53
N SER A 155 -3.97 2.27 6.81
CA SER A 155 -5.14 2.94 7.39
C SER A 155 -6.18 1.96 7.92
N CYS A 156 -6.55 0.94 7.14
CA CYS A 156 -7.56 -0.04 7.55
C CYS A 156 -7.07 -0.94 8.70
N ILE A 157 -5.81 -1.36 8.67
CA ILE A 157 -5.23 -2.17 9.75
C ILE A 157 -5.20 -1.37 11.05
N SER A 158 -4.73 -0.13 11.00
CA SER A 158 -4.68 0.75 12.18
C SER A 158 -6.07 1.00 12.75
N MET A 159 -7.04 1.40 11.94
CA MET A 159 -8.41 1.63 12.40
C MET A 159 -9.05 0.38 13.01
N LYS A 160 -8.78 -0.80 12.46
CA LYS A 160 -9.37 -2.05 12.94
C LYS A 160 -8.88 -2.43 14.33
N TYR A 161 -7.60 -2.25 14.61
CA TYR A 161 -6.98 -2.75 15.84
C TYR A 161 -6.69 -1.68 16.89
N GLN A 162 -6.61 -0.42 16.49
CA GLN A 162 -6.29 0.71 17.38
C GLN A 162 -7.42 1.74 17.47
N GLY A 163 -8.46 1.62 16.62
CA GLY A 163 -9.58 2.54 16.61
C GLY A 163 -9.30 3.81 15.82
N GLU A 164 -10.03 4.88 16.17
CA GLU A 164 -10.00 6.16 15.43
C GLU A 164 -8.78 7.04 15.76
N HIS A 165 -8.09 6.74 16.85
CA HIS A 165 -6.95 7.49 17.32
C HIS A 165 -5.70 6.63 17.32
N LEU A 166 -4.64 7.15 16.71
CA LEU A 166 -3.34 6.51 16.62
C LEU A 166 -2.31 7.42 17.30
N ASP A 167 -1.72 6.95 18.40
CA ASP A 167 -0.78 7.76 19.18
C ASP A 167 0.61 7.83 18.53
N ILE A 168 1.07 6.72 17.98
CA ILE A 168 2.39 6.62 17.33
C ILE A 168 2.24 5.90 16.01
N HIS A 169 2.74 6.50 14.95
CA HIS A 169 2.84 5.89 13.61
C HIS A 169 4.29 5.95 13.15
N CYS A 170 4.86 4.77 12.87
CA CYS A 170 6.21 4.61 12.34
C CYS A 170 6.09 3.97 10.94
N GLY A 171 5.95 4.84 9.92
CA GLY A 171 5.63 4.42 8.67
C GLY A 171 6.13 4.48 7.45
#